data_23cf7abba882085f3b2478e604a5a253
#
_entry.id   23cf7abba882085f3b2478e604a5a253
#
_cell.length_a   1.000
_cell.length_b   1.000
_cell.length_c   1.000
_cell.angle_alpha   90.00
_cell.angle_beta   90.00
_cell.angle_gamma   90.00
#
_symmetry.space_group_name_H-M   'P 1'
#
loop_
_entity.id
_entity.type
_entity.pdbx_description
1 polymer ?
#
loop_
_entity_poly.entity_id
_entity_poly.type
_entity_poly.pdbx_seq_one_letter_code
_entity_poly.pdbx_strand_id
1 'polypeptide(L)'
;MRLIPSIVLASIACLGASWAGASRAAELQPFVASYDAWYAGKPAGTATMQVVRDDDDARWRVDLGIRGNRGFAGVVGLNLEQSTVFDEANGIYRPLSQSTVRKAAVFFNRRITGTYDWHSNTAQWTGDLKAERRAPVPIRYGDMSALLINLAVIRDAAPGKALHYRFVDGGRVRDYDYRVADRTEPVTVAELSFEAMRVERTNGGNDETIFWIADGVPTPVRILQREDGEDAVDLRLIEYRAMQ
;
A
#
# COMPACT_ATOMS: atom_id res chain seq x y z
N MET A 1 -52.62 -5.64 65.93
CA MET A 1 -51.18 -5.99 65.91
C MET A 1 -50.92 -6.79 64.68
N ARG A 2 -50.52 -6.14 63.59
CA ARG A 2 -50.22 -6.77 62.33
C ARG A 2 -48.84 -6.28 61.89
N LEU A 3 -47.89 -7.21 61.81
CA LEU A 3 -46.52 -7.05 61.38
C LEU A 3 -46.49 -6.97 59.85
N ILE A 4 -45.81 -5.95 59.29
CA ILE A 4 -45.53 -5.79 57.88
C ILE A 4 -44.06 -6.24 57.65
N PRO A 5 -43.77 -7.16 56.76
CA PRO A 5 -42.38 -7.50 56.41
C PRO A 5 -41.82 -6.52 55.38
N SER A 6 -40.62 -5.99 55.67
CA SER A 6 -39.80 -5.14 54.77
C SER A 6 -39.20 -5.96 53.65
N ILE A 7 -39.50 -5.55 52.41
CA ILE A 7 -38.90 -6.12 51.21
C ILE A 7 -37.59 -5.34 50.94
N VAL A 8 -36.46 -6.03 51.02
CA VAL A 8 -35.14 -5.54 50.62
C VAL A 8 -35.00 -5.71 49.12
N LEU A 9 -34.97 -4.66 48.37
CA LEU A 9 -34.67 -4.69 46.91
C LEU A 9 -33.17 -4.68 46.71
N ALA A 10 -32.62 -5.83 46.29
CA ALA A 10 -31.22 -5.95 45.90
C ALA A 10 -31.03 -5.43 44.45
N SER A 11 -30.39 -4.30 44.31
CA SER A 11 -30.02 -3.73 43.00
C SER A 11 -28.79 -4.47 42.47
N ILE A 12 -28.98 -5.28 41.43
CA ILE A 12 -27.88 -5.92 40.66
C ILE A 12 -27.35 -4.88 39.68
N ALA A 13 -26.18 -4.28 39.96
CA ALA A 13 -25.41 -3.47 39.03
C ALA A 13 -24.73 -4.41 38.02
N CYS A 14 -25.26 -4.46 36.79
CA CYS A 14 -24.57 -5.08 35.66
C CYS A 14 -23.39 -4.20 35.25
N LEU A 15 -22.19 -4.55 35.67
CA LEU A 15 -20.94 -4.02 35.08
C LEU A 15 -20.81 -4.56 33.65
N GLY A 16 -21.20 -3.76 32.67
CA GLY A 16 -20.91 -3.98 31.27
C GLY A 16 -19.42 -3.80 31.02
N ALA A 17 -18.66 -4.87 31.01
CA ALA A 17 -17.29 -4.85 30.52
C ALA A 17 -17.30 -4.61 29.00
N SER A 18 -17.10 -3.35 28.60
CA SER A 18 -16.82 -3.00 27.22
C SER A 18 -15.44 -3.59 26.86
N TRP A 19 -15.44 -4.74 26.22
CA TRP A 19 -14.25 -5.23 25.56
C TRP A 19 -13.98 -4.30 24.36
N ALA A 20 -13.13 -3.30 24.55
CA ALA A 20 -12.46 -2.62 23.47
C ALA A 20 -11.54 -3.67 22.84
N GLY A 21 -12.04 -4.35 21.80
CA GLY A 21 -11.23 -5.23 20.99
C GLY A 21 -10.09 -4.38 20.40
N ALA A 22 -8.87 -4.56 20.91
CA ALA A 22 -7.68 -4.04 20.26
C ALA A 22 -7.67 -4.65 18.85
N SER A 23 -7.93 -3.83 17.85
CA SER A 23 -7.77 -4.22 16.44
C SER A 23 -6.29 -4.59 16.26
N ARG A 24 -6.02 -5.89 16.29
CA ARG A 24 -4.70 -6.42 16.00
C ARG A 24 -4.50 -6.17 14.51
N ALA A 25 -3.52 -5.35 14.16
CA ALA A 25 -3.12 -5.20 12.78
C ALA A 25 -3.01 -6.60 12.15
N ALA A 26 -3.72 -6.84 11.05
CA ALA A 26 -3.71 -8.15 10.42
C ALA A 26 -2.27 -8.50 10.05
N GLU A 27 -1.82 -9.67 10.47
CA GLU A 27 -0.49 -10.18 10.09
C GLU A 27 -0.42 -10.28 8.57
N LEU A 28 0.70 -9.82 8.00
CA LEU A 28 0.90 -9.87 6.55
C LEU A 28 0.88 -11.33 6.09
N GLN A 29 0.03 -11.62 5.12
CA GLN A 29 -0.10 -12.94 4.52
C GLN A 29 0.34 -12.89 3.05
N PRO A 30 0.92 -13.97 2.51
CA PRO A 30 1.22 -14.05 1.08
C PRO A 30 -0.07 -13.99 0.26
N PHE A 31 -0.04 -13.18 -0.83
CA PHE A 31 -1.17 -13.08 -1.75
C PHE A 31 -0.73 -12.71 -3.16
N VAL A 32 -1.61 -12.93 -4.13
CA VAL A 32 -1.54 -12.36 -5.48
C VAL A 32 -2.87 -11.70 -5.81
N ALA A 33 -2.81 -10.50 -6.40
CA ALA A 33 -3.96 -9.73 -6.82
C ALA A 33 -3.80 -9.26 -8.27
N SER A 34 -4.87 -9.35 -9.04
CA SER A 34 -4.94 -8.93 -10.44
C SER A 34 -5.83 -7.70 -10.58
N TYR A 35 -5.42 -6.76 -11.42
CA TYR A 35 -6.11 -5.49 -11.65
C TYR A 35 -6.29 -5.23 -13.14
N ASP A 36 -7.39 -4.60 -13.51
CA ASP A 36 -7.46 -3.81 -14.74
C ASP A 36 -6.67 -2.52 -14.55
N ALA A 37 -5.83 -2.20 -15.54
CA ALA A 37 -5.04 -0.97 -15.55
C ALA A 37 -5.61 0.02 -16.56
N TRP A 38 -5.84 1.24 -16.11
CA TRP A 38 -6.30 2.37 -16.91
C TRP A 38 -5.21 3.45 -16.93
N TYR A 39 -5.08 4.14 -18.03
CA TYR A 39 -4.16 5.26 -18.20
C TYR A 39 -4.88 6.44 -18.85
N ALA A 40 -4.78 7.61 -18.25
CA ALA A 40 -5.49 8.82 -18.70
C ALA A 40 -7.00 8.54 -18.98
N GLY A 41 -7.66 7.86 -18.05
CA GLY A 41 -9.09 7.53 -18.14
C GLY A 41 -9.49 6.46 -19.16
N LYS A 42 -8.52 5.79 -19.81
CA LYS A 42 -8.79 4.76 -20.85
C LYS A 42 -8.21 3.41 -20.44
N PRO A 43 -8.89 2.29 -20.81
CA PRO A 43 -8.33 0.96 -20.60
C PRO A 43 -6.96 0.83 -21.25
N ALA A 44 -5.94 0.45 -20.45
CA ALA A 44 -4.56 0.41 -20.89
C ALA A 44 -3.94 -0.98 -20.83
N GLY A 45 -4.42 -1.84 -19.92
CA GLY A 45 -3.84 -3.16 -19.75
C GLY A 45 -4.24 -3.84 -18.46
N THR A 46 -3.29 -4.56 -17.87
CA THR A 46 -3.47 -5.29 -16.62
C THR A 46 -2.33 -4.99 -15.65
N ALA A 47 -2.58 -5.16 -14.36
CA ALA A 47 -1.53 -5.14 -13.36
C ALA A 47 -1.66 -6.34 -12.41
N THR A 48 -0.54 -6.74 -11.83
CA THR A 48 -0.48 -7.80 -10.81
C THR A 48 0.32 -7.29 -9.64
N MET A 49 -0.23 -7.36 -8.44
CA MET A 49 0.48 -7.16 -7.18
C MET A 49 0.63 -8.51 -6.48
N GLN A 50 1.84 -8.80 -6.02
CA GLN A 50 2.13 -10.06 -5.35
C GLN A 50 2.96 -9.78 -4.09
N VAL A 51 2.59 -10.44 -2.99
CA VAL A 51 3.39 -10.50 -1.77
C VAL A 51 3.74 -11.95 -1.50
N VAL A 52 5.03 -12.24 -1.38
CA VAL A 52 5.54 -13.58 -1.09
C VAL A 52 6.45 -13.53 0.13
N ARG A 53 6.51 -14.63 0.85
CA ARG A 53 7.45 -14.85 1.95
C ARG A 53 8.53 -15.83 1.49
N ASP A 54 9.76 -15.53 1.84
CA ASP A 54 10.87 -16.48 1.73
C ASP A 54 10.98 -17.19 3.09
N ASP A 55 10.64 -18.47 3.12
CA ASP A 55 10.56 -19.24 4.36
C ASP A 55 11.93 -19.45 5.01
N ASP A 56 12.99 -19.48 4.21
CA ASP A 56 14.36 -19.74 4.70
C ASP A 56 14.95 -18.55 5.46
N ASP A 57 14.57 -17.31 5.09
CA ASP A 57 15.20 -16.07 5.57
C ASP A 57 14.27 -15.15 6.37
N ALA A 58 13.01 -15.53 6.60
CA ALA A 58 11.96 -14.65 7.17
C ALA A 58 11.82 -13.31 6.41
N ARG A 59 12.21 -13.28 5.13
CA ARG A 59 12.11 -12.13 4.24
C ARG A 59 10.81 -12.16 3.47
N TRP A 60 10.39 -10.98 3.10
CA TRP A 60 9.24 -10.76 2.27
C TRP A 60 9.65 -10.09 0.96
N ARG A 61 8.87 -10.30 -0.07
CA ARG A 61 8.97 -9.54 -1.31
C ARG A 61 7.60 -9.09 -1.76
N VAL A 62 7.49 -7.82 -2.11
CA VAL A 62 6.33 -7.26 -2.79
C VAL A 62 6.72 -6.86 -4.21
N ASP A 63 5.95 -7.33 -5.16
CA ASP A 63 6.11 -7.06 -6.59
C ASP A 63 4.86 -6.36 -7.13
N LEU A 64 5.03 -5.40 -8.04
CA LEU A 64 3.98 -4.78 -8.84
C LEU A 64 4.41 -4.80 -10.30
N GLY A 65 3.66 -5.52 -11.13
CA GLY A 65 3.83 -5.53 -12.57
C GLY A 65 2.65 -4.86 -13.25
N ILE A 66 2.90 -3.90 -14.15
CA ILE A 66 1.87 -3.28 -15.00
C ILE A 66 2.24 -3.57 -16.45
N ARG A 67 1.31 -4.11 -17.23
CA ARG A 67 1.49 -4.46 -18.63
C ARG A 67 0.47 -3.73 -19.50
N GLY A 68 0.95 -2.81 -20.32
CA GLY A 68 0.16 -2.16 -21.36
C GLY A 68 -0.10 -3.12 -22.53
N ASN A 69 -1.34 -3.58 -22.70
CA ASN A 69 -1.75 -4.48 -23.77
C ASN A 69 -3.01 -4.00 -24.51
N ARG A 70 -3.50 -2.82 -24.18
CA ARG A 70 -4.68 -2.20 -24.80
C ARG A 70 -4.40 -0.74 -25.18
N GLY A 71 -5.11 -0.25 -26.21
CA GLY A 71 -5.00 1.14 -26.65
C GLY A 71 -3.57 1.58 -26.97
N PHE A 72 -3.27 2.84 -26.72
CA PHE A 72 -1.93 3.41 -26.94
C PHE A 72 -0.85 2.71 -26.11
N ALA A 73 -1.14 2.36 -24.86
CA ALA A 73 -0.19 1.66 -23.99
C ALA A 73 0.23 0.29 -24.56
N GLY A 74 -0.71 -0.42 -25.22
CA GLY A 74 -0.42 -1.67 -25.93
C GLY A 74 0.44 -1.46 -27.17
N VAL A 75 0.14 -0.40 -27.95
CA VAL A 75 0.92 -0.07 -29.16
C VAL A 75 2.37 0.26 -28.84
N VAL A 76 2.61 0.99 -27.76
CA VAL A 76 3.97 1.36 -27.35
C VAL A 76 4.64 0.33 -26.43
N GLY A 77 3.94 -0.77 -26.08
CA GLY A 77 4.49 -1.85 -25.24
C GLY A 77 4.93 -1.34 -23.85
N LEU A 78 4.10 -0.50 -23.22
CA LEU A 78 4.41 0.08 -21.94
C LEU A 78 4.36 -0.98 -20.83
N ASN A 79 5.48 -1.25 -20.18
CA ASN A 79 5.57 -2.18 -19.07
C ASN A 79 6.35 -1.54 -17.90
N LEU A 80 5.82 -1.73 -16.70
CA LEU A 80 6.46 -1.35 -15.43
C LEU A 80 6.54 -2.58 -14.55
N GLU A 81 7.73 -2.87 -14.05
CA GLU A 81 7.96 -3.89 -13.04
C GLU A 81 8.66 -3.25 -11.85
N GLN A 82 8.08 -3.38 -10.67
CA GLN A 82 8.67 -2.91 -9.42
C GLN A 82 8.73 -4.07 -8.43
N SER A 83 9.80 -4.13 -7.64
CA SER A 83 9.98 -5.12 -6.60
C SER A 83 10.67 -4.49 -5.40
N THR A 84 10.26 -4.88 -4.21
CA THR A 84 10.96 -4.57 -2.95
C THR A 84 11.07 -5.82 -2.10
N VAL A 85 12.30 -6.18 -1.74
CA VAL A 85 12.58 -7.18 -0.72
C VAL A 85 12.69 -6.46 0.62
N PHE A 86 12.06 -7.00 1.65
CA PHE A 86 12.00 -6.38 2.96
C PHE A 86 11.93 -7.41 4.08
N ASP A 87 12.19 -6.98 5.29
CA ASP A 87 11.86 -7.72 6.51
C ASP A 87 10.91 -6.89 7.38
N GLU A 88 10.44 -7.50 8.44
CA GLU A 88 9.63 -6.84 9.46
C GLU A 88 10.42 -6.81 10.76
N ALA A 89 10.61 -5.61 11.29
CA ALA A 89 11.26 -5.39 12.56
C ALA A 89 10.34 -4.57 13.48
N ASN A 90 9.89 -5.16 14.59
CA ASN A 90 9.00 -4.53 15.58
C ASN A 90 7.70 -3.97 14.95
N GLY A 91 7.07 -4.72 14.03
CA GLY A 91 5.84 -4.32 13.36
C GLY A 91 6.03 -3.27 12.26
N ILE A 92 7.26 -2.95 11.87
CA ILE A 92 7.56 -2.00 10.79
C ILE A 92 8.28 -2.69 9.66
N TYR A 93 7.80 -2.46 8.44
CA TYR A 93 8.44 -2.94 7.23
C TYR A 93 9.74 -2.20 6.99
N ARG A 94 10.82 -2.95 6.75
CA ARG A 94 12.16 -2.42 6.55
C ARG A 94 12.68 -2.88 5.18
N PRO A 95 12.80 -1.98 4.19
CA PRO A 95 13.30 -2.35 2.88
C PRO A 95 14.76 -2.80 2.94
N LEU A 96 15.10 -3.85 2.19
CA LEU A 96 16.46 -4.38 2.06
C LEU A 96 17.01 -4.11 0.66
N SER A 97 16.19 -4.34 -0.36
CA SER A 97 16.54 -4.02 -1.73
C SER A 97 15.31 -3.68 -2.55
N GLN A 98 15.53 -3.00 -3.67
CA GLN A 98 14.49 -2.54 -4.56
C GLN A 98 14.94 -2.65 -6.01
N SER A 99 14.00 -2.92 -6.92
CA SER A 99 14.23 -2.74 -8.35
C SER A 99 13.03 -2.12 -9.04
N THR A 100 13.29 -1.32 -10.06
CA THR A 100 12.28 -0.76 -10.96
C THR A 100 12.76 -0.93 -12.40
N VAL A 101 11.97 -1.60 -13.23
CA VAL A 101 12.21 -1.75 -14.66
C VAL A 101 11.04 -1.15 -15.41
N ARG A 102 11.35 -0.21 -16.31
CA ARG A 102 10.37 0.40 -17.21
C ARG A 102 10.76 0.12 -18.64
N LYS A 103 9.84 -0.43 -19.40
CA LYS A 103 10.00 -0.70 -20.83
C LYS A 103 8.90 0.02 -21.59
N ALA A 104 9.25 0.71 -22.67
CA ALA A 104 8.30 1.27 -23.61
C ALA A 104 8.95 1.31 -25.01
N ALA A 105 8.24 0.89 -26.04
CA ALA A 105 8.74 0.70 -27.39
C ALA A 105 9.99 -0.22 -27.44
N VAL A 106 10.55 -0.41 -28.64
CA VAL A 106 11.67 -1.35 -28.85
C VAL A 106 12.98 -0.86 -28.22
N PHE A 107 13.11 0.44 -27.95
CA PHE A 107 14.38 1.07 -27.54
C PHE A 107 14.37 1.70 -26.15
N PHE A 108 13.23 1.74 -25.45
CA PHE A 108 13.15 2.33 -24.13
C PHE A 108 13.14 1.22 -23.07
N ASN A 109 14.29 1.06 -22.42
CA ASN A 109 14.42 0.14 -21.29
C ASN A 109 15.24 0.86 -20.19
N ARG A 110 14.61 1.15 -19.06
CA ARG A 110 15.26 1.75 -17.89
C ARG A 110 15.20 0.79 -16.72
N ARG A 111 16.35 0.61 -16.08
CA ARG A 111 16.46 -0.19 -14.85
C ARG A 111 17.13 0.64 -13.76
N ILE A 112 16.52 0.62 -12.60
CA ILE A 112 17.03 1.22 -11.37
C ILE A 112 17.02 0.14 -10.30
N THR A 113 18.11 -0.03 -9.57
CA THR A 113 18.21 -0.92 -8.41
C THR A 113 18.69 -0.14 -7.20
N GLY A 114 18.16 -0.47 -6.04
CA GLY A 114 18.49 0.15 -4.76
C GLY A 114 18.84 -0.88 -3.71
N THR A 115 19.77 -0.54 -2.83
CA THR A 115 20.15 -1.34 -1.66
C THR A 115 20.04 -0.46 -0.43
N TYR A 116 19.48 -1.01 0.65
CA TYR A 116 19.35 -0.35 1.95
C TYR A 116 20.27 -1.07 2.94
N ASP A 117 21.33 -0.40 3.36
CA ASP A 117 22.28 -0.91 4.34
C ASP A 117 21.93 -0.33 5.71
N TRP A 118 21.26 -1.14 6.50
CA TRP A 118 20.84 -0.78 7.87
C TRP A 118 21.99 -0.83 8.88
N HIS A 119 23.14 -1.39 8.53
CA HIS A 119 24.31 -1.35 9.38
C HIS A 119 24.99 0.03 9.30
N SER A 120 25.16 0.54 8.08
CA SER A 120 25.71 1.89 7.85
C SER A 120 24.64 2.99 7.88
N ASN A 121 23.35 2.64 7.98
CA ASN A 121 22.21 3.55 7.89
C ASN A 121 22.22 4.38 6.60
N THR A 122 22.53 3.74 5.48
CA THR A 122 22.53 4.37 4.16
C THR A 122 21.78 3.54 3.12
N ALA A 123 21.19 4.21 2.13
CA ALA A 123 20.68 3.56 0.93
C ALA A 123 21.28 4.18 -0.31
N GLN A 124 21.48 3.38 -1.34
CA GLN A 124 22.08 3.82 -2.59
C GLN A 124 21.40 3.16 -3.79
N TRP A 125 21.34 3.91 -4.90
CA TRP A 125 20.74 3.44 -6.14
C TRP A 125 21.74 3.50 -7.29
N THR A 126 21.61 2.53 -8.18
CA THR A 126 22.39 2.38 -9.41
C THR A 126 21.47 2.19 -10.62
N GLY A 127 22.03 2.30 -11.83
CA GLY A 127 21.30 2.14 -13.09
C GLY A 127 20.92 3.47 -13.75
N ASP A 128 19.76 3.50 -14.39
CA ASP A 128 19.30 4.61 -15.24
C ASP A 128 18.65 5.74 -14.43
N LEU A 129 19.44 6.38 -13.60
CA LEU A 129 19.01 7.53 -12.80
C LEU A 129 19.99 8.70 -13.00
N LYS A 130 19.51 9.90 -12.70
CA LYS A 130 20.32 11.12 -12.77
C LYS A 130 21.50 11.04 -11.80
N ALA A 131 22.65 11.66 -12.16
CA ALA A 131 23.89 11.58 -11.38
C ALA A 131 23.72 12.01 -9.91
N GLU A 132 22.96 13.07 -9.68
CA GLU A 132 22.67 13.60 -8.34
C GLU A 132 21.90 12.63 -7.42
N ARG A 133 21.28 11.59 -7.99
CA ARG A 133 20.54 10.57 -7.25
C ARG A 133 21.33 9.29 -6.97
N ARG A 134 22.58 9.25 -7.38
CA ARG A 134 23.46 8.07 -7.18
C ARG A 134 24.22 8.11 -5.88
N ALA A 135 24.33 9.30 -5.26
CA ALA A 135 24.96 9.43 -3.95
C ALA A 135 24.17 8.65 -2.89
N PRO A 136 24.85 8.02 -1.93
CA PRO A 136 24.18 7.42 -0.79
C PRO A 136 23.34 8.45 -0.02
N VAL A 137 22.15 8.04 0.41
CA VAL A 137 21.28 8.88 1.24
C VAL A 137 21.16 8.26 2.63
N PRO A 138 21.12 9.06 3.70
CA PRO A 138 20.93 8.54 5.05
C PRO A 138 19.52 7.99 5.22
N ILE A 139 19.43 6.79 5.83
CA ILE A 139 18.17 6.16 6.18
C ILE A 139 18.01 6.05 7.69
N ARG A 140 16.77 5.97 8.13
CA ARG A 140 16.39 5.81 9.53
C ARG A 140 15.23 4.85 9.68
N TYR A 141 15.02 4.36 10.85
CA TYR A 141 13.90 3.49 11.17
C TYR A 141 12.56 4.10 10.74
N GLY A 142 11.73 3.31 10.05
CA GLY A 142 10.47 3.76 9.46
C GLY A 142 10.56 4.25 8.01
N ASP A 143 11.75 4.32 7.41
CA ASP A 143 11.92 4.65 6.00
C ASP A 143 11.40 3.52 5.10
N MET A 144 10.66 3.88 4.05
CA MET A 144 9.98 2.90 3.19
C MET A 144 10.16 3.18 1.71
N SER A 145 10.18 2.12 0.90
CA SER A 145 10.00 2.22 -0.55
C SER A 145 8.54 2.51 -0.91
N ALA A 146 8.29 2.89 -2.17
CA ALA A 146 6.94 3.14 -2.66
C ALA A 146 5.98 1.95 -2.42
N LEU A 147 6.43 0.73 -2.74
CA LEU A 147 5.60 -0.47 -2.58
C LEU A 147 5.33 -0.80 -1.11
N LEU A 148 6.28 -0.54 -0.21
CA LEU A 148 6.06 -0.76 1.22
C LEU A 148 5.08 0.25 1.81
N ILE A 149 5.05 1.48 1.32
CA ILE A 149 4.03 2.45 1.73
C ILE A 149 2.63 1.94 1.36
N ASN A 150 2.44 1.33 0.19
CA ASN A 150 1.15 0.75 -0.18
C ASN A 150 0.69 -0.32 0.83
N LEU A 151 1.59 -1.21 1.27
CA LEU A 151 1.29 -2.21 2.29
C LEU A 151 1.06 -1.59 3.67
N ALA A 152 1.87 -0.60 4.04
CA ALA A 152 1.74 0.09 5.32
C ALA A 152 0.41 0.87 5.42
N VAL A 153 -0.04 1.51 4.35
CA VAL A 153 -1.33 2.18 4.30
C VAL A 153 -2.47 1.21 4.60
N ILE A 154 -2.45 -0.02 4.03
CA ILE A 154 -3.47 -1.04 4.32
C ILE A 154 -3.45 -1.44 5.79
N ARG A 155 -2.28 -1.69 6.36
CA ARG A 155 -2.10 -2.09 7.75
C ARG A 155 -2.53 -1.00 8.75
N ASP A 156 -2.23 0.25 8.43
CA ASP A 156 -2.30 1.37 9.38
C ASP A 156 -3.60 2.16 9.25
N ALA A 157 -4.38 1.97 8.17
CA ALA A 157 -5.60 2.70 7.93
C ALA A 157 -6.65 2.43 9.02
N ALA A 158 -7.19 3.51 9.57
CA ALA A 158 -8.33 3.50 10.48
C ALA A 158 -9.14 4.79 10.26
N PRO A 159 -10.45 4.79 10.47
CA PRO A 159 -11.31 5.96 10.22
C PRO A 159 -10.76 7.24 10.84
N GLY A 160 -10.66 8.30 10.04
CA GLY A 160 -10.19 9.64 10.45
C GLY A 160 -8.69 9.74 10.75
N LYS A 161 -7.92 8.68 10.62
CA LYS A 161 -6.50 8.68 10.97
C LYS A 161 -5.67 9.47 9.95
N ALA A 162 -4.71 10.24 10.44
CA ALA A 162 -3.61 10.77 9.64
C ALA A 162 -2.44 9.77 9.66
N LEU A 163 -1.86 9.51 8.49
CA LEU A 163 -0.70 8.63 8.35
C LEU A 163 0.46 9.44 7.79
N HIS A 164 1.65 9.15 8.28
CA HIS A 164 2.88 9.80 7.84
C HIS A 164 3.94 8.74 7.54
N TYR A 165 4.53 8.79 6.34
CA TYR A 165 5.60 7.89 5.93
C TYR A 165 6.75 8.68 5.30
N ARG A 166 7.96 8.31 5.67
CA ARG A 166 9.13 8.83 4.98
C ARG A 166 9.48 7.91 3.81
N PHE A 167 9.25 8.42 2.62
CA PHE A 167 9.56 7.78 1.34
C PHE A 167 11.05 7.90 1.05
N VAL A 168 11.71 6.77 0.83
CA VAL A 168 13.12 6.69 0.44
C VAL A 168 13.25 5.71 -0.72
N ASP A 169 13.30 6.25 -1.94
CA ASP A 169 13.24 5.45 -3.16
C ASP A 169 13.86 6.19 -4.35
N GLY A 170 14.59 5.48 -5.23
CA GLY A 170 15.19 6.03 -6.43
C GLY A 170 16.15 7.21 -6.18
N GLY A 171 16.88 7.21 -5.05
CA GLY A 171 17.76 8.28 -4.63
C GLY A 171 17.02 9.55 -4.19
N ARG A 172 15.77 9.44 -3.77
CA ARG A 172 14.95 10.55 -3.25
C ARG A 172 14.50 10.27 -1.84
N VAL A 173 14.41 11.30 -1.05
CA VAL A 173 13.83 11.30 0.28
C VAL A 173 12.69 12.32 0.28
N ARG A 174 11.49 11.90 0.70
CA ARG A 174 10.29 12.75 0.77
C ARG A 174 9.42 12.31 1.93
N ASP A 175 8.66 13.23 2.48
CA ASP A 175 7.60 12.91 3.43
C ASP A 175 6.28 12.75 2.66
N TYR A 176 5.53 11.71 2.97
CA TYR A 176 4.21 11.42 2.41
C TYR A 176 3.20 11.41 3.52
N ASP A 177 2.26 12.35 3.46
CA ASP A 177 1.17 12.49 4.41
C ASP A 177 -0.12 12.01 3.76
N TYR A 178 -0.85 11.18 4.48
CA TYR A 178 -2.14 10.65 4.03
C TYR A 178 -3.22 10.93 5.07
N ARG A 179 -4.45 11.07 4.59
CA ARG A 179 -5.65 11.12 5.40
C ARG A 179 -6.55 9.95 5.05
N VAL A 180 -7.02 9.26 6.08
CA VAL A 180 -8.03 8.22 5.97
C VAL A 180 -9.39 8.87 6.15
N ALA A 181 -10.37 8.53 5.30
CA ALA A 181 -11.74 9.01 5.44
C ALA A 181 -12.37 8.52 6.76
N ASP A 182 -13.29 9.33 7.32
CA ASP A 182 -13.99 8.97 8.56
C ASP A 182 -14.98 7.82 8.39
N ARG A 183 -15.41 7.55 7.15
CA ARG A 183 -16.41 6.54 6.79
C ARG A 183 -16.00 5.81 5.52
N THR A 184 -16.49 4.60 5.38
CA THR A 184 -16.43 3.86 4.11
C THR A 184 -17.35 4.49 3.06
N GLU A 185 -17.05 4.25 1.81
CA GLU A 185 -17.87 4.58 0.66
C GLU A 185 -18.00 3.36 -0.27
N PRO A 186 -19.11 3.22 -1.00
CA PRO A 186 -19.25 2.15 -1.96
C PRO A 186 -18.34 2.38 -3.16
N VAL A 187 -17.50 1.40 -3.46
CA VAL A 187 -16.58 1.41 -4.61
C VAL A 187 -16.87 0.20 -5.47
N THR A 188 -17.26 0.45 -6.73
CA THR A 188 -17.48 -0.61 -7.72
C THR A 188 -16.25 -0.71 -8.61
N VAL A 189 -15.65 -1.89 -8.65
CA VAL A 189 -14.52 -2.24 -9.53
C VAL A 189 -14.87 -3.54 -10.25
N ALA A 190 -14.76 -3.53 -11.58
CA ALA A 190 -15.30 -4.61 -12.43
C ALA A 190 -16.78 -4.90 -12.07
N GLU A 191 -17.12 -6.14 -11.69
CA GLU A 191 -18.46 -6.54 -11.27
C GLU A 191 -18.63 -6.63 -9.74
N LEU A 192 -17.61 -6.21 -8.98
CA LEU A 192 -17.58 -6.30 -7.53
C LEU A 192 -17.81 -4.92 -6.90
N SER A 193 -18.60 -4.88 -5.83
CA SER A 193 -18.80 -3.69 -4.99
C SER A 193 -18.26 -3.94 -3.60
N PHE A 194 -17.53 -2.95 -3.08
CA PHE A 194 -16.89 -2.98 -1.76
C PHE A 194 -17.29 -1.74 -0.96
N GLU A 195 -17.46 -1.91 0.33
CA GLU A 195 -17.45 -0.78 1.29
C GLU A 195 -15.99 -0.52 1.66
N ALA A 196 -15.41 0.56 1.13
CA ALA A 196 -13.98 0.82 1.25
C ALA A 196 -13.68 2.18 1.87
N MET A 197 -12.65 2.23 2.70
CA MET A 197 -12.09 3.48 3.21
C MET A 197 -11.22 4.14 2.15
N ARG A 198 -11.50 5.38 1.86
CA ARG A 198 -10.64 6.19 1.00
C ARG A 198 -9.47 6.74 1.80
N VAL A 199 -8.25 6.53 1.29
CA VAL A 199 -7.01 7.08 1.85
C VAL A 199 -6.34 7.90 0.78
N GLU A 200 -6.13 9.18 1.04
CA GLU A 200 -5.58 10.11 0.06
C GLU A 200 -4.29 10.77 0.55
N ARG A 201 -3.34 10.95 -0.35
CA ARG A 201 -2.15 11.73 -0.07
C ARG A 201 -2.48 13.22 -0.06
N THR A 202 -2.09 13.90 1.04
CA THR A 202 -2.47 15.31 1.28
C THR A 202 -1.38 16.32 0.94
N ASN A 203 -0.12 15.88 0.80
CA ASN A 203 1.03 16.76 0.54
C ASN A 203 1.64 16.58 -0.86
N GLY A 204 0.86 16.09 -1.82
CA GLY A 204 1.29 15.88 -3.21
C GLY A 204 1.14 17.11 -4.12
N GLY A 205 0.42 18.13 -3.69
CA GLY A 205 -0.02 19.20 -4.56
C GLY A 205 -1.04 18.68 -5.58
N ASN A 206 -0.77 18.84 -6.88
CA ASN A 206 -1.59 18.29 -7.96
C ASN A 206 -1.28 16.81 -8.25
N ASP A 207 -0.23 16.25 -7.61
CA ASP A 207 0.13 14.84 -7.72
C ASP A 207 -0.48 14.09 -6.54
N GLU A 208 -1.54 13.38 -6.75
CA GLU A 208 -2.27 12.64 -5.72
C GLU A 208 -2.07 11.14 -5.86
N THR A 209 -2.12 10.45 -4.74
CA THR A 209 -2.30 8.99 -4.69
C THR A 209 -3.45 8.68 -3.77
N ILE A 210 -4.44 7.97 -4.29
CA ILE A 210 -5.66 7.61 -3.57
C ILE A 210 -5.77 6.09 -3.56
N PHE A 211 -5.99 5.53 -2.37
CA PHE A 211 -6.26 4.11 -2.17
C PHE A 211 -7.69 3.93 -1.68
N TRP A 212 -8.34 2.86 -2.09
CA TRP A 212 -9.57 2.37 -1.48
C TRP A 212 -9.29 1.02 -0.85
N ILE A 213 -9.48 0.94 0.47
CA ILE A 213 -9.14 -0.22 1.30
C ILE A 213 -10.43 -0.80 1.85
N ALA A 214 -10.74 -2.04 1.49
CA ALA A 214 -11.88 -2.79 1.99
C ALA A 214 -11.45 -3.78 3.07
N ASP A 215 -12.30 -3.97 4.06
CA ASP A 215 -12.04 -4.94 5.13
C ASP A 215 -11.97 -6.38 4.57
N GLY A 216 -11.04 -7.17 5.09
CA GLY A 216 -10.81 -8.54 4.63
C GLY A 216 -10.12 -8.68 3.27
N VAL A 217 -9.75 -7.58 2.60
CA VAL A 217 -9.00 -7.60 1.33
C VAL A 217 -7.55 -7.21 1.59
N PRO A 218 -6.56 -8.07 1.28
CA PRO A 218 -5.15 -7.85 1.65
C PRO A 218 -4.44 -6.80 0.79
N THR A 219 -5.16 -6.18 -0.14
CA THR A 219 -4.65 -5.22 -1.13
C THR A 219 -5.71 -4.13 -1.37
N PRO A 220 -5.35 -2.90 -1.81
CA PRO A 220 -6.35 -1.91 -2.17
C PRO A 220 -7.27 -2.43 -3.28
N VAL A 221 -8.57 -2.21 -3.15
CA VAL A 221 -9.53 -2.56 -4.22
C VAL A 221 -9.41 -1.60 -5.41
N ARG A 222 -8.87 -0.39 -5.18
CA ARG A 222 -8.53 0.56 -6.23
C ARG A 222 -7.33 1.40 -5.80
N ILE A 223 -6.46 1.71 -6.77
CA ILE A 223 -5.32 2.64 -6.61
C ILE A 223 -5.40 3.65 -7.75
N LEU A 224 -5.60 4.91 -7.42
CA LEU A 224 -5.63 6.00 -8.40
C LEU A 224 -4.43 6.93 -8.15
N GLN A 225 -3.64 7.14 -9.20
CA GLN A 225 -2.59 8.15 -9.24
C GLN A 225 -3.01 9.28 -10.18
N ARG A 226 -2.92 10.51 -9.71
CA ARG A 226 -3.09 11.72 -10.48
C ARG A 226 -1.76 12.41 -10.65
N GLU A 227 -1.55 12.94 -11.82
CA GLU A 227 -0.41 13.80 -12.15
C GLU A 227 -0.97 15.09 -12.74
N ASP A 228 -0.51 16.24 -12.25
CA ASP A 228 -1.03 17.56 -12.64
C ASP A 228 -2.56 17.73 -12.51
N GLY A 229 -3.18 17.00 -11.58
CA GLY A 229 -4.63 17.02 -11.32
C GLY A 229 -5.46 16.11 -12.23
N GLU A 230 -4.84 15.42 -13.20
CA GLU A 230 -5.52 14.48 -14.10
C GLU A 230 -5.24 13.02 -13.72
N ASP A 231 -6.19 12.13 -13.98
CA ASP A 231 -6.03 10.70 -13.72
C ASP A 231 -4.94 10.13 -14.63
N ALA A 232 -3.80 9.78 -14.05
CA ALA A 232 -2.67 9.20 -14.77
C ALA A 232 -2.79 7.67 -14.81
N VAL A 233 -2.77 7.00 -13.66
CA VAL A 233 -2.89 5.54 -13.55
C VAL A 233 -4.03 5.19 -12.59
N ASP A 234 -4.92 4.28 -12.99
CA ASP A 234 -6.02 3.77 -12.17
C ASP A 234 -6.01 2.24 -12.24
N LEU A 235 -5.69 1.60 -11.13
CA LEU A 235 -5.70 0.15 -10.97
C LEU A 235 -6.97 -0.26 -10.24
N ARG A 236 -7.76 -1.14 -10.85
CA ARG A 236 -9.05 -1.63 -10.35
C ARG A 236 -9.00 -3.13 -10.14
N LEU A 237 -9.22 -3.58 -8.91
CA LEU A 237 -9.12 -4.98 -8.54
C LEU A 237 -10.12 -5.84 -9.32
N ILE A 238 -9.63 -6.94 -9.87
CA ILE A 238 -10.44 -7.99 -10.52
C ILE A 238 -10.60 -9.16 -9.57
N GLU A 239 -9.49 -9.64 -9.03
CA GLU A 239 -9.46 -10.79 -8.14
C GLU A 239 -8.23 -10.75 -7.23
N TYR A 240 -8.30 -11.45 -6.10
CA TYR A 240 -7.13 -11.76 -5.29
C TYR A 240 -7.22 -13.19 -4.75
N ARG A 241 -6.05 -13.76 -4.47
CA ARG A 241 -5.92 -15.10 -3.89
C ARG A 241 -4.85 -15.08 -2.81
N ALA A 242 -5.16 -15.67 -1.64
CA ALA A 242 -4.14 -16.00 -0.66
C ALA A 242 -3.23 -17.10 -1.24
N MET A 243 -1.94 -17.01 -0.96
CA MET A 243 -0.97 -18.06 -1.28
C MET A 243 -0.64 -18.82 0.00
N GLN A 244 -0.46 -20.14 -0.13
CA GLN A 244 -0.04 -21.03 0.97
C GLN A 244 1.47 -21.08 1.03
#